data_831a8d6178d9e1d34ff5725f8293ae6c
#
_entry.id   831a8d6178d9e1d34ff5725f8293ae6c
#
_cell.length_a   1.000
_cell.length_b   1.000
_cell.length_c   1.000
_cell.angle_alpha   90.00
_cell.angle_beta   90.00
_cell.angle_gamma   90.00
#
_symmetry.space_group_name_H-M   'P 1'
#
loop_
_entity.id
_entity.type
_entity.pdbx_description
1 polymer ?
#
loop_
_entity_poly.entity_id
_entity_poly.type
_entity_poly.pdbx_seq_one_letter_code
_entity_poly.pdbx_strand_id
1 'polypeptide(L)'
;MNFGYDDFKGNYIVKVKDHIAYRYELLSYLGKGSFGIAVKCYDHKNKEEVALKIIKNKKKYYYQAGVELKILQYLKENDPDDTMNIIHMKDYVIFRKHLCISFELMSINLYEFLKLNDFEGLSLGLIRRFAIQLLYALKYLKENDVIHCDLKPENILLKDPSKSGIKIIDFGSSCFQDERVYTYI
;
A
#
# COMPACT_ATOMS: atom_id res chain seq x y z
N MET A 1 -5.44 21.33 -16.47
CA MET A 1 -4.68 21.13 -15.22
C MET A 1 -5.63 21.28 -14.04
N ASN A 2 -5.41 20.54 -12.96
CA ASN A 2 -6.31 20.48 -11.79
C ASN A 2 -6.07 21.68 -10.86
N PHE A 3 -6.38 22.91 -11.33
CA PHE A 3 -6.23 24.16 -10.58
C PHE A 3 -4.86 24.37 -9.88
N GLY A 4 -3.77 23.78 -10.42
CA GLY A 4 -2.44 23.88 -9.83
C GLY A 4 -2.14 22.84 -8.73
N TYR A 5 -3.05 21.92 -8.46
CA TYR A 5 -2.83 20.85 -7.45
C TYR A 5 -2.08 19.65 -7.98
N ASP A 6 -1.90 19.52 -9.30
CA ASP A 6 -1.22 18.39 -9.93
C ASP A 6 0.08 18.82 -10.59
N ASP A 7 1.08 17.93 -10.54
CA ASP A 7 2.26 18.03 -11.40
C ASP A 7 1.91 17.63 -12.85
N PHE A 8 2.85 17.81 -13.78
CA PHE A 8 2.68 17.48 -15.20
C PHE A 8 2.43 15.97 -15.44
N LYS A 9 2.79 15.09 -14.48
CA LYS A 9 2.53 13.65 -14.51
C LYS A 9 1.18 13.28 -13.91
N GLY A 10 0.44 14.22 -13.33
CA GLY A 10 -0.86 14.04 -12.69
C GLY A 10 -0.77 13.57 -11.24
N ASN A 11 0.39 13.69 -10.58
CA ASN A 11 0.48 13.45 -9.15
C ASN A 11 0.00 14.69 -8.40
N TYR A 12 -0.62 14.48 -7.24
CA TYR A 12 -0.93 15.55 -6.30
C TYR A 12 0.35 16.21 -5.79
N ILE A 13 0.40 17.53 -5.77
CA ILE A 13 1.52 18.30 -5.23
C ILE A 13 1.38 18.35 -3.72
N VAL A 14 2.20 17.55 -3.02
CA VAL A 14 2.19 17.43 -1.57
C VAL A 14 2.85 18.64 -0.92
N LYS A 15 2.19 19.22 0.07
CA LYS A 15 2.77 20.20 0.98
C LYS A 15 2.56 19.73 2.42
N VAL A 16 3.63 19.66 3.19
CA VAL A 16 3.56 19.31 4.62
C VAL A 16 2.65 20.32 5.34
N LYS A 17 1.87 19.82 6.28
CA LYS A 17 0.80 20.52 7.00
C LYS A 17 -0.47 20.84 6.20
N ASP A 18 -0.53 20.53 4.89
CA ASP A 18 -1.80 20.57 4.18
C ASP A 18 -2.76 19.49 4.71
N HIS A 19 -4.05 19.73 4.56
CA HIS A 19 -5.10 18.78 4.95
C HIS A 19 -5.78 18.19 3.72
N ILE A 20 -5.79 16.86 3.61
CA ILE A 20 -6.59 16.14 2.62
C ILE A 20 -7.98 15.88 3.21
N ALA A 21 -9.00 16.33 2.48
CA ALA A 21 -10.41 16.16 2.85
C ALA A 21 -10.76 16.68 4.27
N TYR A 22 -10.05 17.72 4.75
CA TYR A 22 -10.23 18.29 6.09
C TYR A 22 -10.04 17.28 7.24
N ARG A 23 -9.41 16.16 6.95
CA ARG A 23 -9.26 15.02 7.87
C ARG A 23 -7.81 14.58 8.05
N TYR A 24 -7.08 14.41 6.95
CA TYR A 24 -5.74 13.87 6.97
C TYR A 24 -4.71 14.99 6.87
N GLU A 25 -4.02 15.29 7.96
CA GLU A 25 -2.91 16.26 7.99
C GLU A 25 -1.63 15.60 7.49
N LEU A 26 -1.03 16.18 6.47
CA LEU A 26 0.21 15.66 5.86
C LEU A 26 1.43 15.94 6.75
N LEU A 27 2.06 14.89 7.25
CA LEU A 27 3.23 14.97 8.13
C LEU A 27 4.54 14.83 7.35
N SER A 28 4.67 13.81 6.51
CA SER A 28 5.89 13.56 5.74
C SER A 28 5.62 12.74 4.48
N TYR A 29 6.58 12.76 3.57
CA TYR A 29 6.58 11.95 2.38
C TYR A 29 7.10 10.55 2.69
N LEU A 30 6.42 9.50 2.21
CA LEU A 30 6.84 8.11 2.35
C LEU A 30 7.44 7.53 1.06
N GLY A 31 6.87 7.86 -0.10
CA GLY A 31 7.38 7.35 -1.36
C GLY A 31 6.55 7.73 -2.57
N LYS A 32 7.09 7.43 -3.76
CA LYS A 32 6.43 7.64 -5.06
C LYS A 32 6.50 6.37 -5.88
N GLY A 33 5.35 5.91 -6.31
CA GLY A 33 5.20 4.75 -7.18
C GLY A 33 4.63 5.06 -8.56
N SER A 34 4.39 4.01 -9.32
CA SER A 34 3.77 4.10 -10.65
C SER A 34 2.38 4.72 -10.60
N PHE A 35 1.59 4.37 -9.59
CA PHE A 35 0.17 4.73 -9.45
C PHE A 35 -0.07 6.06 -8.73
N GLY A 36 0.90 6.58 -8.00
CA GLY A 36 0.74 7.80 -7.21
C GLY A 36 1.85 8.03 -6.21
N ILE A 37 1.50 8.69 -5.13
CA ILE A 37 2.40 9.00 -4.02
C ILE A 37 1.83 8.45 -2.72
N ALA A 38 2.71 8.09 -1.79
CA ALA A 38 2.37 7.72 -0.43
C ALA A 38 2.92 8.76 0.55
N VAL A 39 2.11 9.16 1.51
CA VAL A 39 2.45 10.15 2.53
C VAL A 39 2.02 9.67 3.91
N LYS A 40 2.80 10.02 4.93
CA LYS A 40 2.41 9.85 6.32
C LYS A 40 1.48 10.98 6.70
N CYS A 41 0.33 10.65 7.27
CA CYS A 41 -0.67 11.60 7.71
C CYS A 41 -1.09 11.34 9.16
N TYR A 42 -1.58 12.39 9.82
CA TYR A 42 -2.38 12.25 11.04
C TYR A 42 -3.87 12.27 10.66
N ASP A 43 -4.61 11.24 11.01
CA ASP A 43 -6.07 11.16 10.83
C ASP A 43 -6.75 11.80 12.04
N HIS A 44 -7.23 13.03 11.89
CA HIS A 44 -7.91 13.77 12.96
C HIS A 44 -9.24 13.13 13.39
N LYS A 45 -9.89 12.35 12.52
CA LYS A 45 -11.13 11.63 12.86
C LYS A 45 -10.86 10.47 13.82
N ASN A 46 -9.85 9.66 13.54
CA ASN A 46 -9.53 8.45 14.31
C ASN A 46 -8.40 8.68 15.32
N LYS A 47 -7.75 9.87 15.31
CA LYS A 47 -6.65 10.27 16.21
C LYS A 47 -5.45 9.32 16.14
N GLU A 48 -5.05 8.94 14.94
CA GLU A 48 -3.95 8.03 14.69
C GLU A 48 -3.11 8.45 13.48
N GLU A 49 -1.87 7.97 13.41
CA GLU A 49 -1.03 8.11 12.22
C GLU A 49 -1.38 7.03 11.19
N VAL A 50 -1.45 7.41 9.92
CA VAL A 50 -1.80 6.54 8.80
C VAL A 50 -0.87 6.77 7.61
N ALA A 51 -0.74 5.77 6.75
CA ALA A 51 -0.21 5.95 5.40
C ALA A 51 -1.36 6.29 4.45
N LEU A 52 -1.24 7.38 3.70
CA LEU A 52 -2.23 7.80 2.71
C LEU A 52 -1.64 7.66 1.31
N LYS A 53 -2.19 6.76 0.49
CA LYS A 53 -1.87 6.58 -0.93
C LYS A 53 -2.75 7.52 -1.75
N ILE A 54 -2.15 8.48 -2.46
CA ILE A 54 -2.84 9.45 -3.30
C ILE A 54 -2.63 9.06 -4.75
N ILE A 55 -3.69 8.61 -5.41
CA ILE A 55 -3.64 8.09 -6.78
C ILE A 55 -3.53 9.25 -7.78
N LYS A 56 -2.77 9.05 -8.86
CA LYS A 56 -2.65 10.02 -9.97
C LYS A 56 -4.00 10.36 -10.57
N ASN A 57 -4.22 11.65 -10.85
CA ASN A 57 -5.42 12.14 -11.54
C ASN A 57 -5.36 11.85 -13.04
N LYS A 58 -5.46 10.56 -13.43
CA LYS A 58 -5.58 10.09 -14.80
C LYS A 58 -6.55 8.92 -14.87
N LYS A 59 -7.41 8.86 -15.88
CA LYS A 59 -8.45 7.83 -16.05
C LYS A 59 -7.93 6.41 -15.87
N LYS A 60 -6.77 6.08 -16.46
CA LYS A 60 -6.14 4.76 -16.35
C LYS A 60 -5.91 4.35 -14.89
N TYR A 61 -5.33 5.24 -14.08
CA TYR A 61 -5.03 4.94 -12.68
C TYR A 61 -6.27 4.93 -11.78
N TYR A 62 -7.29 5.71 -12.14
CA TYR A 62 -8.57 5.71 -11.43
C TYR A 62 -9.29 4.37 -11.55
N TYR A 63 -9.32 3.81 -12.77
CA TYR A 63 -9.90 2.48 -13.00
C TYR A 63 -9.15 1.40 -12.23
N GLN A 64 -7.82 1.39 -12.34
CA GLN A 64 -6.97 0.43 -11.64
C GLN A 64 -7.10 0.52 -10.10
N ALA A 65 -7.17 1.74 -9.57
CA ALA A 65 -7.38 1.95 -8.14
C ALA A 65 -8.79 1.51 -7.68
N GLY A 66 -9.78 1.55 -8.54
CA GLY A 66 -11.10 0.96 -8.27
C GLY A 66 -11.05 -0.56 -8.11
N VAL A 67 -10.22 -1.24 -8.92
CA VAL A 67 -9.95 -2.69 -8.77
C VAL A 67 -9.19 -2.95 -7.47
N GLU A 68 -8.15 -2.16 -7.18
CA GLU A 68 -7.39 -2.24 -5.92
C GLU A 68 -8.30 -2.12 -4.69
N LEU A 69 -9.23 -1.15 -4.68
CA LEU A 69 -10.19 -0.98 -3.59
C LEU A 69 -11.07 -2.21 -3.38
N LYS A 70 -11.61 -2.78 -4.46
CA LYS A 70 -12.44 -3.99 -4.39
C LYS A 70 -11.68 -5.17 -3.77
N ILE A 71 -10.45 -5.40 -4.24
CA ILE A 71 -9.60 -6.47 -3.75
C ILE A 71 -9.28 -6.26 -2.26
N LEU A 72 -8.84 -5.05 -1.88
CA LEU A 72 -8.49 -4.74 -0.49
C LEU A 72 -9.70 -4.87 0.45
N GLN A 73 -10.88 -4.43 0.02
CA GLN A 73 -12.10 -4.59 0.81
C GLN A 73 -12.48 -6.06 0.98
N TYR A 74 -12.48 -6.82 -0.12
CA TYR A 74 -12.78 -8.25 -0.11
C TYR A 74 -11.83 -9.04 0.79
N LEU A 75 -10.51 -8.81 0.67
CA LEU A 75 -9.52 -9.46 1.52
C LEU A 75 -9.70 -9.07 3.00
N LYS A 76 -9.98 -7.82 3.31
CA LYS A 76 -10.23 -7.38 4.69
C LYS A 76 -11.48 -8.02 5.30
N GLU A 77 -12.56 -8.17 4.54
CA GLU A 77 -13.80 -8.82 4.99
C GLU A 77 -13.60 -10.31 5.32
N ASN A 78 -12.69 -10.98 4.61
CA ASN A 78 -12.35 -12.40 4.82
C ASN A 78 -11.22 -12.62 5.87
N ASP A 79 -10.58 -11.56 6.38
CA ASP A 79 -9.56 -11.59 7.44
C ASP A 79 -9.87 -10.58 8.55
N PRO A 80 -11.00 -10.72 9.27
CA PRO A 80 -11.42 -9.74 10.28
C PRO A 80 -10.43 -9.62 11.45
N ASP A 81 -9.66 -10.67 11.74
CA ASP A 81 -8.69 -10.72 12.83
C ASP A 81 -7.29 -10.22 12.43
N ASP A 82 -7.11 -9.79 11.18
CA ASP A 82 -5.83 -9.26 10.64
C ASP A 82 -4.62 -10.21 10.84
N THR A 83 -4.81 -11.48 10.51
CA THR A 83 -3.81 -12.54 10.74
C THR A 83 -3.09 -13.00 9.48
N MET A 84 -3.59 -12.67 8.29
CA MET A 84 -3.10 -13.20 7.01
C MET A 84 -1.93 -12.43 6.40
N ASN A 85 -1.32 -11.51 7.16
CA ASN A 85 -0.15 -10.72 6.73
C ASN A 85 -0.36 -9.93 5.43
N ILE A 86 -1.57 -9.47 5.20
CA ILE A 86 -1.96 -8.57 4.12
C ILE A 86 -2.28 -7.20 4.71
N ILE A 87 -1.93 -6.13 4.01
CA ILE A 87 -2.25 -4.76 4.43
C ILE A 87 -3.77 -4.55 4.47
N HIS A 88 -4.28 -3.99 5.56
CA HIS A 88 -5.68 -3.61 5.66
C HIS A 88 -5.89 -2.15 5.31
N MET A 89 -6.76 -1.90 4.32
CA MET A 89 -7.27 -0.58 4.05
C MET A 89 -8.16 -0.11 5.21
N LYS A 90 -7.95 1.14 5.67
CA LYS A 90 -8.78 1.75 6.73
C LYS A 90 -10.01 2.45 6.14
N ASP A 91 -9.78 3.37 5.19
CA ASP A 91 -10.82 4.20 4.58
C ASP A 91 -10.35 4.74 3.23
N TYR A 92 -11.25 5.32 2.45
CA TYR A 92 -10.88 6.03 1.23
C TYR A 92 -11.73 7.29 1.04
N VAL A 93 -11.21 8.25 0.30
CA VAL A 93 -11.89 9.50 -0.03
C VAL A 93 -11.45 10.02 -1.39
N ILE A 94 -12.34 10.71 -2.09
CA ILE A 94 -12.00 11.46 -3.29
C ILE A 94 -11.78 12.92 -2.91
N PHE A 95 -10.57 13.42 -3.16
CA PHE A 95 -10.22 14.81 -2.88
C PHE A 95 -9.50 15.44 -4.07
N ARG A 96 -9.95 16.60 -4.53
CA ARG A 96 -9.38 17.34 -5.67
C ARG A 96 -9.09 16.43 -6.88
N LYS A 97 -10.03 15.56 -7.23
CA LYS A 97 -9.94 14.56 -8.30
C LYS A 97 -8.87 13.47 -8.08
N HIS A 98 -8.38 13.30 -6.89
CA HIS A 98 -7.54 12.17 -6.51
C HIS A 98 -8.33 11.20 -5.65
N LEU A 99 -8.22 9.92 -5.93
CA LEU A 99 -8.61 8.88 -4.99
C LEU A 99 -7.48 8.75 -3.97
N CYS A 100 -7.82 8.87 -2.71
CA CYS A 100 -6.92 8.75 -1.57
C CYS A 100 -7.35 7.55 -0.73
N ILE A 101 -6.45 6.60 -0.50
CA ILE A 101 -6.71 5.37 0.26
C ILE A 101 -5.83 5.40 1.50
N SER A 102 -6.43 5.27 2.68
CA SER A 102 -5.70 5.23 3.95
C SER A 102 -5.48 3.80 4.41
N PHE A 103 -4.28 3.57 4.94
CA PHE A 103 -3.81 2.30 5.45
C PHE A 103 -3.24 2.47 6.86
N GLU A 104 -3.07 1.38 7.58
CA GLU A 104 -2.21 1.36 8.77
C GLU A 104 -0.80 1.84 8.42
N LEU A 105 -0.16 2.56 9.34
CA LEU A 105 1.21 3.00 9.13
C LEU A 105 2.17 1.84 9.43
N MET A 106 2.88 1.41 8.40
CA MET A 106 3.90 0.37 8.48
C MET A 106 5.29 1.00 8.61
N SER A 107 6.29 0.17 8.89
CA SER A 107 7.70 0.56 8.91
C SER A 107 8.33 0.43 7.52
N ILE A 108 9.65 0.25 7.44
CA ILE A 108 10.40 0.12 6.18
C ILE A 108 10.06 -1.19 5.44
N ASN A 109 10.28 -1.19 4.14
CA ASN A 109 10.15 -2.39 3.33
C ASN A 109 11.40 -3.29 3.42
N LEU A 110 11.29 -4.54 2.96
CA LEU A 110 12.40 -5.49 3.02
C LEU A 110 13.60 -5.09 2.16
N TYR A 111 13.41 -4.33 1.09
CA TYR A 111 14.53 -3.84 0.29
C TYR A 111 15.36 -2.81 1.09
N GLU A 112 14.70 -1.81 1.70
CA GLU A 112 15.38 -0.84 2.56
C GLU A 112 15.99 -1.51 3.79
N PHE A 113 15.32 -2.51 4.35
CA PHE A 113 15.85 -3.31 5.45
C PHE A 113 17.16 -4.03 5.06
N LEU A 114 17.22 -4.67 3.89
CA LEU A 114 18.45 -5.30 3.37
C LEU A 114 19.54 -4.27 3.09
N LYS A 115 19.17 -3.11 2.56
CA LYS A 115 20.10 -2.02 2.29
C LYS A 115 20.73 -1.44 3.55
N LEU A 116 19.96 -1.30 4.65
CA LEU A 116 20.48 -0.89 5.95
C LEU A 116 21.46 -1.89 6.55
N ASN A 117 21.43 -3.14 6.10
CA ASN A 117 22.37 -4.21 6.45
C ASN A 117 23.43 -4.43 5.37
N ASP A 118 23.70 -3.42 4.54
CA ASP A 118 24.69 -3.44 3.45
C ASP A 118 24.60 -4.69 2.52
N PHE A 119 23.41 -5.29 2.45
CA PHE A 119 23.12 -6.53 1.71
C PHE A 119 23.94 -7.74 2.17
N GLU A 120 24.47 -7.75 3.38
CA GLU A 120 25.24 -8.87 3.92
C GLU A 120 24.40 -10.15 4.15
N GLY A 121 23.10 -10.05 3.90
CA GLY A 121 22.15 -11.13 4.11
C GLY A 121 21.53 -11.11 5.50
N LEU A 122 20.67 -12.10 5.75
CA LEU A 122 19.90 -12.21 6.99
C LEU A 122 20.16 -13.58 7.64
N SER A 123 19.99 -13.67 8.95
CA SER A 123 20.09 -14.96 9.64
C SER A 123 19.02 -15.94 9.13
N LEU A 124 19.34 -17.22 9.06
CA LEU A 124 18.40 -18.26 8.64
C LEU A 124 17.11 -18.28 9.47
N GLY A 125 17.22 -17.94 10.77
CA GLY A 125 16.07 -17.84 11.67
C GLY A 125 15.12 -16.71 11.26
N LEU A 126 15.64 -15.56 10.83
CA LEU A 126 14.85 -14.44 10.36
C LEU A 126 14.23 -14.72 8.97
N ILE A 127 15.01 -15.29 8.06
CA ILE A 127 14.53 -15.71 6.73
C ILE A 127 13.36 -16.70 6.88
N ARG A 128 13.48 -17.68 7.77
CA ARG A 128 12.40 -18.65 8.05
C ARG A 128 11.13 -17.96 8.53
N ARG A 129 11.23 -16.98 9.46
CA ARG A 129 10.07 -16.23 9.95
C ARG A 129 9.37 -15.43 8.86
N PHE A 130 10.13 -14.77 7.99
CA PHE A 130 9.56 -14.07 6.84
C PHE A 130 8.91 -15.04 5.85
N ALA A 131 9.59 -16.14 5.51
CA ALA A 131 9.07 -17.14 4.58
C ALA A 131 7.75 -17.74 5.06
N ILE A 132 7.62 -18.09 6.34
CA ILE A 132 6.39 -18.62 6.91
C ILE A 132 5.24 -17.61 6.74
N GLN A 133 5.44 -16.35 7.09
CA GLN A 133 4.42 -15.30 6.97
C GLN A 133 4.02 -15.05 5.51
N LEU A 134 4.99 -15.03 4.59
CA LEU A 134 4.73 -14.88 3.16
C LEU A 134 3.93 -16.07 2.60
N LEU A 135 4.26 -17.28 3.01
CA LEU A 135 3.53 -18.48 2.58
C LEU A 135 2.07 -18.47 3.09
N TYR A 136 1.84 -18.01 4.33
CA TYR A 136 0.47 -17.81 4.84
C TYR A 136 -0.28 -16.77 4.01
N ALA A 137 0.34 -15.62 3.73
CA ALA A 137 -0.26 -14.59 2.90
C ALA A 137 -0.57 -15.08 1.48
N LEU A 138 0.36 -15.78 0.83
CA LEU A 138 0.18 -16.33 -0.52
C LEU A 138 -0.89 -17.44 -0.56
N LYS A 139 -0.95 -18.29 0.47
CA LYS A 139 -2.02 -19.28 0.62
C LYS A 139 -3.36 -18.58 0.71
N TYR A 140 -3.48 -17.55 1.55
CA TYR A 140 -4.69 -16.76 1.72
C TYR A 140 -5.13 -16.08 0.41
N LEU A 141 -4.20 -15.45 -0.32
CA LEU A 141 -4.50 -14.85 -1.62
C LEU A 141 -5.03 -15.89 -2.61
N LYS A 142 -4.41 -17.08 -2.65
CA LYS A 142 -4.84 -18.18 -3.52
C LYS A 142 -6.25 -18.69 -3.16
N GLU A 143 -6.55 -18.83 -1.87
CA GLU A 143 -7.87 -19.27 -1.37
C GLU A 143 -8.98 -18.24 -1.66
N ASN A 144 -8.61 -16.99 -1.90
CA ASN A 144 -9.51 -15.90 -2.29
C ASN A 144 -9.44 -15.53 -3.78
N ASP A 145 -8.81 -16.37 -4.60
CA ASP A 145 -8.67 -16.18 -6.05
C ASP A 145 -8.04 -14.83 -6.45
N VAL A 146 -7.14 -14.29 -5.62
CA VAL A 146 -6.42 -13.04 -5.86
C VAL A 146 -4.98 -13.30 -6.31
N ILE A 147 -4.56 -12.65 -7.40
CA ILE A 147 -3.19 -12.66 -7.91
C ILE A 147 -2.58 -11.27 -7.68
N HIS A 148 -1.47 -11.21 -6.95
CA HIS A 148 -0.82 -9.93 -6.59
C HIS A 148 -0.15 -9.23 -7.77
N CYS A 149 0.49 -9.98 -8.67
CA CYS A 149 1.17 -9.54 -9.90
C CYS A 149 2.40 -8.64 -9.74
N ASP A 150 2.76 -8.18 -8.53
CA ASP A 150 3.96 -7.33 -8.30
C ASP A 150 4.64 -7.66 -6.96
N LEU A 151 4.77 -8.97 -6.63
CA LEU A 151 5.42 -9.37 -5.38
C LEU A 151 6.93 -9.18 -5.48
N LYS A 152 7.49 -8.35 -4.60
CA LYS A 152 8.92 -8.00 -4.53
C LYS A 152 9.24 -7.45 -3.13
N PRO A 153 10.54 -7.39 -2.73
CA PRO A 153 10.92 -6.89 -1.40
C PRO A 153 10.41 -5.50 -1.06
N GLU A 154 10.27 -4.61 -2.05
CA GLU A 154 9.72 -3.26 -1.88
C GLU A 154 8.24 -3.26 -1.48
N ASN A 155 7.50 -4.33 -1.81
CA ASN A 155 6.08 -4.49 -1.50
C ASN A 155 5.82 -5.38 -0.28
N ILE A 156 6.84 -5.60 0.55
CA ILE A 156 6.76 -6.33 1.83
C ILE A 156 7.29 -5.40 2.91
N LEU A 157 6.41 -4.93 3.79
CA LEU A 157 6.77 -4.00 4.85
C LEU A 157 6.84 -4.68 6.21
N LEU A 158 7.79 -4.24 7.03
CA LEU A 158 7.85 -4.58 8.46
C LEU A 158 6.73 -3.85 9.20
N LYS A 159 6.06 -4.53 10.12
CA LYS A 159 5.11 -3.90 11.07
C LYS A 159 5.83 -2.98 12.04
N ASP A 160 7.02 -3.40 12.47
CA ASP A 160 7.86 -2.72 13.43
C ASP A 160 9.34 -3.01 13.08
N PRO A 161 10.25 -2.03 13.05
CA PRO A 161 11.63 -2.23 12.63
C PRO A 161 12.42 -3.15 13.56
N SER A 162 11.97 -3.33 14.81
CA SER A 162 12.61 -4.20 15.82
C SER A 162 12.05 -5.62 15.86
N LYS A 163 11.02 -5.92 15.05
CA LYS A 163 10.30 -7.20 15.07
C LYS A 163 10.27 -7.84 13.68
N SER A 164 9.98 -9.14 13.63
CA SER A 164 9.91 -9.90 12.37
C SER A 164 8.52 -9.97 11.74
N GLY A 165 7.55 -9.21 12.24
CA GLY A 165 6.21 -9.17 11.65
C GLY A 165 6.22 -8.39 10.34
N ILE A 166 5.61 -8.95 9.28
CA ILE A 166 5.54 -8.35 7.95
C ILE A 166 4.11 -8.32 7.41
N LYS A 167 3.87 -7.48 6.40
CA LYS A 167 2.67 -7.51 5.56
C LYS A 167 3.02 -7.26 4.10
N ILE A 168 2.27 -7.92 3.20
CA ILE A 168 2.29 -7.62 1.77
C ILE A 168 1.43 -6.38 1.52
N ILE A 169 1.96 -5.45 0.71
CA ILE A 169 1.30 -4.20 0.35
C ILE A 169 1.19 -4.03 -1.18
N ASP A 170 0.53 -2.96 -1.61
CA ASP A 170 0.42 -2.49 -3.00
C ASP A 170 -0.28 -3.46 -3.96
N PHE A 171 -1.60 -3.55 -3.82
CA PHE A 171 -2.48 -4.32 -4.70
C PHE A 171 -2.87 -3.58 -6.00
N GLY A 172 -2.17 -2.48 -6.33
CA GLY A 172 -2.42 -1.67 -7.51
C GLY A 172 -2.19 -2.36 -8.85
N SER A 173 -1.51 -3.51 -8.88
CA SER A 173 -1.34 -4.37 -10.07
C SER A 173 -2.12 -5.66 -9.99
N SER A 174 -2.85 -5.90 -8.90
CA SER A 174 -3.52 -7.16 -8.61
C SER A 174 -4.81 -7.35 -9.42
N CYS A 175 -5.22 -8.59 -9.57
CA CYS A 175 -6.49 -8.97 -10.22
C CYS A 175 -7.09 -10.20 -9.54
N PHE A 176 -8.39 -10.45 -9.75
CA PHE A 176 -8.98 -11.76 -9.49
C PHE A 176 -8.57 -12.75 -10.57
N GLN A 177 -8.51 -14.03 -10.23
CA GLN A 177 -8.03 -15.09 -11.13
C GLN A 177 -8.87 -15.18 -12.41
N ASP A 178 -10.18 -14.93 -12.35
CA ASP A 178 -11.10 -14.96 -13.48
C ASP A 178 -11.10 -13.67 -14.30
N GLU A 179 -10.60 -12.56 -13.72
CA GLU A 179 -10.45 -11.26 -14.38
C GLU A 179 -9.07 -11.19 -15.05
N ARG A 180 -8.86 -11.92 -16.16
CA ARG A 180 -7.58 -11.87 -16.90
C ARG A 180 -7.34 -10.47 -17.47
N VAL A 181 -6.50 -9.71 -16.81
CA VAL A 181 -5.96 -8.48 -17.37
C VAL A 181 -4.77 -8.84 -18.26
N TYR A 182 -5.01 -8.92 -19.58
CA TYR A 182 -3.93 -8.98 -20.55
C TYR A 182 -3.24 -7.61 -20.65
N THR A 183 -2.49 -7.24 -19.65
CA THR A 183 -1.55 -6.12 -19.74
C THR A 183 -0.15 -6.70 -19.64
N TYR A 184 0.60 -6.56 -20.71
CA TYR A 184 2.03 -6.77 -20.72
C TYR A 184 2.65 -5.88 -19.64
N ILE A 185 3.36 -6.50 -18.73
CA ILE A 185 4.13 -5.83 -17.67
C ILE A 185 5.48 -5.42 -18.27
#